data_aa7e1767e465d8d00b7c08724fafe828
#
_entry.id   aa7e1767e465d8d00b7c08724fafe828
#
_cell.length_a   1.000
_cell.length_b   1.000
_cell.length_c   1.000
_cell.angle_alpha   90.00
_cell.angle_beta   90.00
_cell.angle_gamma   90.00
#
_symmetry.space_group_name_H-M   'P 1'
#
loop_
_entity.id
_entity.type
_entity.pdbx_description
1 polymer ?
#
loop_
_entity_poly.entity_id
_entity_poly.type
_entity_poly.pdbx_seq_one_letter_code
_entity_poly.pdbx_strand_id
1 'polypeptide(L)'
;EIAMVFQYYSLYKNMTVYDNLSFGMKLKKCSTEQIEAAVKEAADMLGLEELLNRRLKILSEGQKKRVALGRAIIRKPKLFLFDEPLNGLDEKVQVQIRTEIEKLHERYGTTILYAAHDKDEAKKFDAENNRILLF
;
A
#
# COMPACT_ATOMS: atom_id res chain seq x y z
N GLU A 1 -8.49 -1.71 13.91
CA GLU A 1 -7.96 -0.56 13.21
C GLU A 1 -8.22 -0.65 11.71
N ILE A 2 -8.56 0.48 11.10
CA ILE A 2 -8.90 0.57 9.69
C ILE A 2 -7.84 1.44 9.00
N ALA A 3 -7.29 0.97 7.88
CA ALA A 3 -6.44 1.77 7.02
C ALA A 3 -7.14 2.02 5.69
N MET A 4 -7.02 3.24 5.18
CA MET A 4 -7.58 3.62 3.88
C MET A 4 -6.47 3.98 2.91
N VAL A 5 -6.60 3.50 1.68
CA VAL A 5 -5.75 3.93 0.57
C VAL A 5 -6.67 4.57 -0.46
N PHE A 6 -6.57 5.89 -0.57
CA PHE A 6 -7.40 6.67 -1.47
C PHE A 6 -6.86 6.65 -2.91
N GLN A 7 -7.74 6.90 -3.87
CA GLN A 7 -7.37 7.13 -5.26
C GLN A 7 -6.33 8.24 -5.38
N TYR A 8 -6.53 9.33 -4.63
CA TYR A 8 -5.58 10.42 -4.50
C TYR A 8 -4.96 10.35 -3.11
N TYR A 9 -3.77 9.81 -3.04
CA TYR A 9 -3.08 9.57 -1.77
C TYR A 9 -2.38 10.83 -1.26
N SER A 10 -2.48 11.07 0.06
CA SER A 10 -1.85 12.21 0.73
C SER A 10 -0.45 11.85 1.20
N LEU A 11 0.50 11.82 0.27
CA LEU A 11 1.90 11.57 0.59
C LEU A 11 2.65 12.90 0.77
N TYR A 12 3.66 12.86 1.62
CA TYR A 12 4.51 14.03 1.87
C TYR A 12 5.60 14.11 0.80
N LYS A 13 5.37 14.93 -0.23
CA LYS A 13 6.19 14.97 -1.45
C LYS A 13 7.65 15.38 -1.19
N ASN A 14 7.89 16.21 -0.19
CA ASN A 14 9.22 16.69 0.15
C ASN A 14 9.99 15.79 1.10
N MET A 15 9.33 14.76 1.61
CA MET A 15 9.94 13.74 2.46
C MET A 15 10.43 12.55 1.61
N THR A 16 11.39 11.81 2.16
CA THR A 16 11.85 10.56 1.55
C THR A 16 10.77 9.49 1.67
N VAL A 17 10.96 8.39 0.92
CA VAL A 17 10.12 7.20 1.07
C VAL A 17 10.18 6.70 2.51
N TYR A 18 11.39 6.60 3.09
CA TYR A 18 11.57 6.16 4.47
C TYR A 18 10.76 7.02 5.44
N ASP A 19 10.84 8.35 5.31
CA ASP A 19 10.11 9.26 6.21
C ASP A 19 8.60 9.13 6.05
N ASN A 20 8.11 8.95 4.83
CA ASN A 20 6.70 8.69 4.59
C ASN A 20 6.22 7.41 5.28
N LEU A 21 7.01 6.33 5.15
CA LEU A 21 6.65 5.04 5.74
C LEU A 21 6.71 5.08 7.27
N SER A 22 7.70 5.76 7.83
CA SER A 22 7.95 5.76 9.27
C SER A 22 7.16 6.81 10.06
N PHE A 23 6.56 7.77 9.38
CA PHE A 23 5.95 8.95 10.00
C PHE A 23 4.97 8.61 11.14
N GLY A 24 4.03 7.72 10.90
CA GLY A 24 3.04 7.33 11.89
C GLY A 24 3.64 6.64 13.11
N MET A 25 4.67 5.81 12.89
CA MET A 25 5.35 5.13 14.00
C MET A 25 6.17 6.11 14.84
N LYS A 26 6.78 7.11 14.21
CA LYS A 26 7.50 8.18 14.94
C LYS A 26 6.54 8.98 15.81
N LEU A 27 5.35 9.29 15.31
CA LEU A 27 4.31 9.97 16.09
C LEU A 27 3.87 9.16 17.31
N LYS A 28 3.82 7.84 17.18
CA LYS A 28 3.49 6.93 18.28
C LYS A 28 4.68 6.65 19.20
N LYS A 29 5.80 7.29 18.95
CA LYS A 29 7.03 7.13 19.74
C LYS A 29 7.53 5.69 19.81
N CYS A 30 7.39 4.95 18.72
CA CYS A 30 7.99 3.61 18.60
C CYS A 30 9.50 3.70 18.64
N SER A 31 10.17 2.63 19.07
CA SER A 31 11.63 2.59 19.11
C SER A 31 12.23 2.62 17.71
N THR A 32 13.49 3.04 17.59
CA THR A 32 14.22 3.03 16.32
C THR A 32 14.26 1.63 15.72
N GLU A 33 14.49 0.61 16.53
CA GLU A 33 14.54 -0.78 16.09
C GLU A 33 13.19 -1.24 15.53
N GLN A 34 12.10 -0.88 16.19
CA GLN A 34 10.75 -1.21 15.71
C GLN A 34 10.45 -0.55 14.37
N ILE A 35 10.83 0.72 14.24
CA ILE A 35 10.61 1.47 13.01
C ILE A 35 11.41 0.87 11.86
N GLU A 36 12.70 0.62 12.06
CA GLU A 36 13.57 0.05 11.04
C GLU A 36 13.08 -1.32 10.57
N ALA A 37 12.67 -2.19 11.51
CA ALA A 37 12.15 -3.51 11.16
C ALA A 37 10.86 -3.41 10.34
N ALA A 38 9.94 -2.54 10.74
CA ALA A 38 8.67 -2.37 10.05
C ALA A 38 8.84 -1.76 8.64
N VAL A 39 9.71 -0.76 8.52
CA VAL A 39 10.00 -0.13 7.22
C VAL A 39 10.67 -1.13 6.29
N LYS A 40 11.61 -1.92 6.79
CA LYS A 40 12.28 -2.95 6.00
C LYS A 40 11.30 -3.99 5.49
N GLU A 41 10.41 -4.48 6.34
CA GLU A 41 9.40 -5.46 5.95
C GLU A 41 8.49 -4.92 4.85
N ALA A 42 7.99 -3.70 5.01
CA ALA A 42 7.13 -3.07 4.01
C ALA A 42 7.88 -2.85 2.69
N ALA A 43 9.12 -2.37 2.77
CA ALA A 43 9.94 -2.13 1.58
C ALA A 43 10.25 -3.43 0.82
N ASP A 44 10.60 -4.49 1.53
CA ASP A 44 10.85 -5.81 0.92
C ASP A 44 9.61 -6.32 0.18
N MET A 45 8.44 -6.17 0.81
CA MET A 45 7.18 -6.64 0.24
C MET A 45 6.80 -5.85 -1.03
N LEU A 46 7.08 -4.55 -1.06
CA LEU A 46 6.62 -3.65 -2.11
C LEU A 46 7.70 -3.27 -3.12
N GLY A 47 8.90 -3.82 -3.00
CA GLY A 47 10.00 -3.50 -3.90
C GLY A 47 10.48 -2.07 -3.78
N LEU A 48 10.54 -1.52 -2.58
CA LEU A 48 10.92 -0.14 -2.31
C LEU A 48 12.32 0.02 -1.71
N GLU A 49 13.07 -1.06 -1.52
CA GLU A 49 14.34 -1.03 -0.79
C GLU A 49 15.33 0.00 -1.36
N GLU A 50 15.44 0.06 -2.68
CA GLU A 50 16.38 0.97 -3.34
C GLU A 50 15.87 2.41 -3.40
N LEU A 51 14.60 2.63 -3.06
CA LEU A 51 13.95 3.94 -3.13
C LEU A 51 13.83 4.64 -1.79
N LEU A 52 14.20 3.99 -0.69
CA LEU A 52 13.95 4.49 0.66
C LEU A 52 14.51 5.90 0.91
N ASN A 53 15.66 6.22 0.32
CA ASN A 53 16.30 7.51 0.52
C ASN A 53 15.89 8.57 -0.52
N ARG A 54 15.04 8.23 -1.47
CA ARG A 54 14.57 9.15 -2.49
C ARG A 54 13.36 9.94 -2.03
N ARG A 55 13.24 11.18 -2.49
CA ARG A 55 12.07 11.99 -2.21
C ARG A 55 10.90 11.58 -3.08
N LEU A 56 9.68 11.64 -2.52
CA LEU A 56 8.47 11.23 -3.21
C LEU A 56 8.25 11.91 -4.55
N LYS A 57 8.60 13.19 -4.65
CA LYS A 57 8.33 13.98 -5.84
C LYS A 57 9.01 13.47 -7.12
N ILE A 58 10.10 12.67 -6.98
CA ILE A 58 10.82 12.15 -8.14
C ILE A 58 10.38 10.74 -8.54
N LEU A 59 9.44 10.13 -7.80
CA LEU A 59 8.95 8.78 -8.08
C LEU A 59 7.88 8.78 -9.17
N SER A 60 7.74 7.62 -9.84
CA SER A 60 6.62 7.38 -10.75
C SER A 60 5.31 7.26 -9.98
N GLU A 61 4.18 7.34 -10.67
CA GLU A 61 2.87 7.17 -10.04
C GLU A 61 2.71 5.78 -9.41
N GLY A 62 3.19 4.73 -10.07
CA GLY A 62 3.18 3.37 -9.53
C GLY A 62 4.00 3.25 -8.25
N GLN A 63 5.19 3.85 -8.24
CA GLN A 63 6.05 3.86 -7.05
C GLN A 63 5.38 4.63 -5.90
N LYS A 64 4.78 5.77 -6.18
CA LYS A 64 4.02 6.54 -5.16
C LYS A 64 2.87 5.73 -4.59
N LYS A 65 2.15 4.99 -5.42
CA LYS A 65 1.06 4.12 -4.94
C LYS A 65 1.57 3.01 -4.04
N ARG A 66 2.74 2.44 -4.34
CA ARG A 66 3.37 1.45 -3.46
C ARG A 66 3.75 2.06 -2.11
N VAL A 67 4.23 3.30 -2.10
CA VAL A 67 4.52 3.99 -0.83
C VAL A 67 3.23 4.18 -0.03
N ALA A 68 2.13 4.56 -0.68
CA ALA A 68 0.83 4.68 -0.01
C ALA A 68 0.37 3.36 0.60
N LEU A 69 0.53 2.25 -0.14
CA LEU A 69 0.27 0.91 0.37
C LEU A 69 1.16 0.60 1.58
N GLY A 70 2.45 0.92 1.48
CA GLY A 70 3.40 0.69 2.57
C GLY A 70 3.02 1.42 3.85
N ARG A 71 2.57 2.66 3.76
CA ARG A 71 2.08 3.41 4.91
C ARG A 71 0.90 2.72 5.59
N ALA A 72 0.01 2.16 4.81
CA ALA A 72 -1.13 1.42 5.33
C ALA A 72 -0.72 0.09 5.96
N ILE A 73 0.18 -0.65 5.31
CA ILE A 73 0.67 -1.96 5.77
C ILE A 73 1.36 -1.85 7.13
N ILE A 74 2.18 -0.84 7.31
CA ILE A 74 2.96 -0.64 8.54
C ILE A 74 2.07 -0.56 9.78
N ARG A 75 0.84 -0.09 9.61
CA ARG A 75 -0.14 0.00 10.69
C ARG A 75 -0.69 -1.35 11.10
N LYS A 76 -0.51 -2.39 10.29
CA LYS A 76 -1.06 -3.74 10.46
C LYS A 76 -2.56 -3.71 10.82
N PRO A 77 -3.39 -3.06 10.00
CA PRO A 77 -4.81 -2.91 10.30
C PRO A 77 -5.57 -4.23 10.09
N LYS A 78 -6.73 -4.34 10.71
CA LYS A 78 -7.62 -5.50 10.52
C LYS A 78 -8.47 -5.36 9.26
N LEU A 79 -8.62 -4.14 8.75
CA LEU A 79 -9.42 -3.85 7.57
C LEU A 79 -8.68 -2.83 6.70
N PHE A 80 -8.51 -3.15 5.42
CA PHE A 80 -8.06 -2.21 4.40
C PHE A 80 -9.24 -1.74 3.57
N LEU A 81 -9.30 -0.44 3.33
CA LEU A 81 -10.23 0.17 2.38
C LEU A 81 -9.41 0.72 1.21
N PHE A 82 -9.61 0.17 0.02
CA PHE A 82 -8.96 0.65 -1.19
C PHE A 82 -9.99 1.36 -2.07
N ASP A 83 -9.77 2.64 -2.32
CA ASP A 83 -10.61 3.45 -3.18
C ASP A 83 -9.92 3.64 -4.54
N GLU A 84 -10.28 2.81 -5.49
CA GLU A 84 -9.76 2.82 -6.86
C GLU A 84 -8.22 2.94 -6.97
N PRO A 85 -7.47 2.06 -6.29
CA PRO A 85 -6.01 2.22 -6.23
C PRO A 85 -5.32 2.02 -7.58
N LEU A 86 -6.01 1.42 -8.56
CA LEU A 86 -5.45 1.13 -9.88
C LEU A 86 -5.85 2.15 -10.94
N ASN A 87 -6.73 3.10 -10.63
CA ASN A 87 -7.20 4.08 -11.59
C ASN A 87 -6.06 4.98 -12.07
N GLY A 88 -6.00 5.20 -13.39
CA GLY A 88 -4.99 6.08 -13.99
C GLY A 88 -3.60 5.45 -14.18
N LEU A 89 -3.43 4.19 -13.84
CA LEU A 89 -2.16 3.47 -14.03
C LEU A 89 -2.18 2.64 -15.30
N ASP A 90 -0.99 2.39 -15.88
CA ASP A 90 -0.90 1.47 -17.01
C ASP A 90 -1.14 0.02 -16.55
N GLU A 91 -1.42 -0.86 -17.51
CA GLU A 91 -1.79 -2.25 -17.20
C GLU A 91 -0.72 -3.01 -16.44
N LYS A 92 0.55 -2.81 -16.81
CA LYS A 92 1.67 -3.50 -16.15
C LYS A 92 1.76 -3.11 -14.67
N VAL A 93 1.62 -1.82 -14.36
CA VAL A 93 1.64 -1.34 -12.98
C VAL A 93 0.40 -1.82 -12.23
N GLN A 94 -0.77 -1.82 -12.87
CA GLN A 94 -2.00 -2.36 -12.27
C GLN A 94 -1.82 -3.82 -11.83
N VAL A 95 -1.22 -4.66 -12.68
CA VAL A 95 -0.94 -6.06 -12.34
C VAL A 95 -0.04 -6.16 -11.13
N GLN A 96 1.03 -5.36 -11.07
CA GLN A 96 1.95 -5.36 -9.95
C GLN A 96 1.27 -4.96 -8.63
N ILE A 97 0.50 -3.89 -8.64
CA ILE A 97 -0.21 -3.41 -7.44
C ILE A 97 -1.25 -4.42 -6.98
N ARG A 98 -2.02 -4.99 -7.90
CA ARG A 98 -3.01 -6.01 -7.58
C ARG A 98 -2.36 -7.23 -6.92
N THR A 99 -1.22 -7.68 -7.45
CA THR A 99 -0.46 -8.79 -6.86
C THR A 99 -0.03 -8.46 -5.44
N GLU A 100 0.40 -7.24 -5.19
CA GLU A 100 0.82 -6.80 -3.86
C GLU A 100 -0.36 -6.74 -2.88
N ILE A 101 -1.53 -6.32 -3.33
CA ILE A 101 -2.76 -6.34 -2.51
C ILE A 101 -3.12 -7.79 -2.14
N GLU A 102 -3.04 -8.71 -3.08
CA GLU A 102 -3.29 -10.14 -2.82
C GLU A 102 -2.29 -10.71 -1.82
N LYS A 103 -1.01 -10.36 -1.94
CA LYS A 103 0.02 -10.77 -0.98
C LYS A 103 -0.26 -10.27 0.44
N LEU A 104 -0.76 -9.05 0.57
CA LEU A 104 -1.16 -8.49 1.85
C LEU A 104 -2.26 -9.32 2.50
N HIS A 105 -3.26 -9.66 1.72
CA HIS A 105 -4.35 -10.48 2.19
C HIS A 105 -3.87 -11.86 2.65
N GLU A 106 -3.03 -12.51 1.83
CA GLU A 106 -2.49 -13.82 2.17
C GLU A 106 -1.61 -13.78 3.42
N ARG A 107 -0.76 -12.77 3.53
CA ARG A 107 0.23 -12.68 4.61
C ARG A 107 -0.38 -12.34 5.96
N TYR A 108 -1.34 -11.42 5.98
CA TYR A 108 -1.90 -10.88 7.24
C TYR A 108 -3.34 -11.34 7.52
N GLY A 109 -3.98 -12.03 6.58
CA GLY A 109 -5.38 -12.45 6.74
C GLY A 109 -6.34 -11.27 6.88
N THR A 110 -5.96 -10.10 6.40
CA THR A 110 -6.70 -8.86 6.56
C THR A 110 -7.91 -8.83 5.62
N THR A 111 -9.05 -8.34 6.08
CA THR A 111 -10.21 -8.09 5.24
C THR A 111 -9.95 -6.87 4.35
N ILE A 112 -10.27 -6.98 3.07
CA ILE A 112 -10.06 -5.93 2.09
C ILE A 112 -11.39 -5.54 1.45
N LEU A 113 -11.72 -4.25 1.53
CA LEU A 113 -12.82 -3.66 0.75
C LEU A 113 -12.20 -2.86 -0.40
N TYR A 114 -12.58 -3.22 -1.60
CA TYR A 114 -12.02 -2.64 -2.80
C TYR A 114 -13.12 -1.97 -3.63
N ALA A 115 -13.03 -0.67 -3.81
CA ALA A 115 -13.93 0.07 -4.67
C ALA A 115 -13.37 0.08 -6.10
N ALA A 116 -14.05 -0.60 -7.02
CA ALA A 116 -13.68 -0.67 -8.41
C ALA A 116 -14.83 -0.19 -9.29
N HIS A 117 -14.57 0.71 -10.22
CA HIS A 117 -15.57 1.16 -11.18
C HIS A 117 -15.72 0.22 -12.36
N ASP A 118 -14.70 -0.56 -12.65
CA ASP A 118 -14.67 -1.47 -13.79
C ASP A 118 -14.96 -2.91 -13.34
N LYS A 119 -15.99 -3.52 -13.95
CA LYS A 119 -16.34 -4.91 -13.68
C LYS A 119 -15.21 -5.88 -14.04
N ASP A 120 -14.42 -5.55 -15.06
CA ASP A 120 -13.29 -6.38 -15.47
C ASP A 120 -12.17 -6.33 -14.44
N GLU A 121 -11.94 -5.19 -13.82
CA GLU A 121 -11.00 -5.05 -12.71
C GLU A 121 -11.44 -5.92 -11.53
N ALA A 122 -12.72 -5.88 -11.18
CA ALA A 122 -13.27 -6.68 -10.09
C ALA A 122 -13.06 -8.18 -10.32
N LYS A 123 -13.22 -8.66 -11.56
CA LYS A 123 -13.04 -10.09 -11.91
C LYS A 123 -11.59 -10.57 -11.83
N LYS A 124 -10.63 -9.65 -11.85
CA LYS A 124 -9.21 -9.99 -11.79
C LYS A 124 -8.73 -10.36 -10.39
N PHE A 125 -9.50 -10.05 -9.35
CA PHE A 125 -9.23 -10.54 -8.01
C PHE A 125 -9.78 -11.96 -7.85
N ASP A 126 -9.07 -12.75 -7.07
CA ASP A 126 -9.44 -14.15 -6.84
C ASP A 126 -10.78 -14.26 -6.12
N ALA A 127 -11.78 -14.83 -6.82
CA ALA A 127 -13.11 -15.02 -6.27
C ALA A 127 -13.16 -16.01 -5.10
N GLU A 128 -12.14 -16.84 -4.94
CA GLU A 128 -12.06 -17.79 -3.82
C GLU A 128 -11.71 -17.11 -2.50
N ASN A 129 -11.31 -15.84 -2.56
CA ASN A 129 -10.88 -15.11 -1.39
C ASN A 129 -12.04 -14.35 -0.77
N ASN A 130 -12.73 -14.99 0.18
CA ASN A 130 -13.93 -14.47 0.83
C ASN A 130 -13.73 -13.17 1.63
N ARG A 131 -12.51 -12.70 1.74
CA ARG A 131 -12.19 -11.47 2.51
C ARG A 131 -11.94 -10.26 1.63
N ILE A 132 -12.03 -10.40 0.31
CA ILE A 132 -11.96 -9.30 -0.64
C ILE A 132 -13.37 -9.03 -1.13
N LEU A 133 -13.91 -7.88 -0.74
CA LEU A 133 -15.24 -7.46 -1.13
C LEU A 133 -15.14 -6.38 -2.19
N LEU A 134 -15.89 -6.55 -3.28
CA LEU A 134 -15.87 -5.66 -4.44
C LEU A 134 -17.20 -4.91 -4.51
N PHE A 135 -17.13 -3.61 -4.82
CA PHE A 135 -18.32 -2.81 -5.02
C PHE A 135 -18.05 -1.59 -5.90
#